data_f994c78d502db2d43955358630511f07
#
_entry.id   f994c78d502db2d43955358630511f07
#
_cell.length_a   1.000
_cell.length_b   1.000
_cell.length_c   1.000
_cell.angle_alpha   90.00
_cell.angle_beta   90.00
_cell.angle_gamma   90.00
#
_symmetry.space_group_name_H-M   'P 1'
#
loop_
_entity.id
_entity.type
_entity.pdbx_description
1 polymer ?
#
loop_
_entity_poly.entity_id
_entity_poly.type
_entity_poly.pdbx_seq_one_letter_code
_entity_poly.pdbx_strand_id
1 'polypeptide(L)'
;MAQIAATISIEDEAAPDLFLSLVEMEVDEDHRMAGSFRIKSSISRQNDGVWTLLEDERIKPWAKLTISVTVADEETEIITGYVTQIKPHVAAEENDCYVEIWGMDASCLMSLEEKVRAWPNMTDSDVASQIFTEYSLAAEVEDTSVIHDEALGTIIQHDTDIQFLQRLARRNGYECFVNGETGFFRKPVLNSEPMPYLAAHFGAETNLISFDAKLNSLRPTKVEMHQIDIVEKETQDSSAEAGEQTSLGRDRAESVAAPNGIVPRVFVRQAVTVNQPEMDNFCRAIFDEAEWLIEANGELDSSLYGGVLRAKSLVPIKGVGELFSGTYYITNVKHSFQSERYTQHFRARRNALAPSGSEDFGGAGSLF
;
A
#
# COMPACT_ATOMS: atom_id res chain seq x y z
N MET A 1 -7.79 -27.95 -5.89
CA MET A 1 -6.77 -26.89 -6.02
C MET A 1 -7.21 -26.02 -7.17
N ALA A 2 -7.25 -24.69 -6.95
CA ALA A 2 -7.58 -23.75 -8.02
C ALA A 2 -6.47 -23.80 -9.09
N GLN A 3 -6.87 -23.71 -10.37
CA GLN A 3 -5.92 -23.53 -11.45
C GLN A 3 -5.38 -22.10 -11.36
N ILE A 4 -4.05 -21.94 -11.39
CA ILE A 4 -3.39 -20.65 -11.30
C ILE A 4 -2.59 -20.45 -12.58
N ALA A 5 -2.75 -19.29 -13.21
CA ALA A 5 -1.98 -18.87 -14.35
C ALA A 5 -1.60 -17.39 -14.19
N ALA A 6 -0.44 -16.99 -14.67
CA ALA A 6 -0.08 -15.58 -14.78
C ALA A 6 0.01 -15.18 -16.24
N THR A 7 -0.37 -13.96 -16.54
CA THR A 7 -0.31 -13.38 -17.89
C THR A 7 0.55 -12.12 -17.82
N ILE A 8 1.46 -11.97 -18.79
CA ILE A 8 2.29 -10.79 -18.95
C ILE A 8 1.95 -10.17 -20.31
N SER A 9 1.68 -8.87 -20.34
CA SER A 9 1.54 -8.09 -21.56
C SER A 9 2.52 -6.91 -21.57
N ILE A 10 3.01 -6.56 -22.77
CA ILE A 10 3.89 -5.42 -23.00
C ILE A 10 3.23 -4.55 -24.06
N GLU A 11 3.07 -3.24 -23.80
CA GLU A 11 2.37 -2.29 -24.69
C GLU A 11 0.98 -2.82 -25.08
N ASP A 12 0.26 -3.41 -24.11
CA ASP A 12 -1.07 -4.01 -24.25
C ASP A 12 -1.13 -5.27 -25.17
N GLU A 13 0.02 -5.79 -25.62
CA GLU A 13 0.13 -7.04 -26.37
C GLU A 13 0.61 -8.18 -25.46
N ALA A 14 -0.05 -9.34 -25.55
CA ALA A 14 0.33 -10.51 -24.76
C ALA A 14 1.77 -10.96 -25.09
N ALA A 15 2.55 -11.25 -24.06
CA ALA A 15 3.94 -11.71 -24.14
C ALA A 15 4.11 -13.13 -23.54
N PRO A 16 3.52 -14.18 -24.15
CA PRO A 16 3.55 -15.54 -23.62
C PRO A 16 4.96 -16.14 -23.60
N ASP A 17 5.86 -15.66 -24.43
CA ASP A 17 7.28 -16.01 -24.49
C ASP A 17 8.02 -15.65 -23.19
N LEU A 18 7.71 -14.51 -22.59
CA LEU A 18 8.22 -14.13 -21.26
C LEU A 18 7.76 -15.10 -20.17
N PHE A 19 6.50 -15.51 -20.22
CA PHE A 19 5.96 -16.46 -19.25
C PHE A 19 6.53 -17.88 -19.46
N LEU A 20 6.70 -18.32 -20.69
CA LEU A 20 7.28 -19.64 -21.00
C LEU A 20 8.74 -19.79 -20.55
N SER A 21 9.49 -18.70 -20.53
CA SER A 21 10.89 -18.64 -20.08
C SER A 21 11.03 -18.24 -18.60
N LEU A 22 9.89 -18.06 -17.89
CA LEU A 22 9.87 -17.55 -16.52
C LEU A 22 10.57 -18.49 -15.54
N VAL A 23 11.54 -17.96 -14.81
CA VAL A 23 12.21 -18.62 -13.69
C VAL A 23 11.56 -18.18 -12.38
N GLU A 24 11.34 -16.89 -12.24
CA GLU A 24 10.75 -16.26 -11.05
C GLU A 24 10.11 -14.93 -11.43
N MET A 25 8.99 -14.63 -10.81
CA MET A 25 8.35 -13.31 -10.92
C MET A 25 7.87 -12.88 -9.54
N GLU A 26 8.14 -11.64 -9.19
CA GLU A 26 7.67 -11.00 -7.97
C GLU A 26 6.96 -9.70 -8.31
N VAL A 27 5.84 -9.47 -7.65
CA VAL A 27 5.13 -8.18 -7.66
C VAL A 27 4.91 -7.75 -6.22
N ASP A 28 5.27 -6.52 -5.91
CA ASP A 28 5.13 -5.94 -4.58
C ASP A 28 4.15 -4.77 -4.65
N GLU A 29 2.99 -4.91 -4.02
CA GLU A 29 2.00 -3.85 -3.83
C GLU A 29 2.15 -3.25 -2.43
N ASP A 30 2.21 -1.93 -2.32
CA ASP A 30 2.31 -1.23 -1.04
C ASP A 30 1.27 -0.10 -0.94
N HIS A 31 0.92 0.29 0.30
CA HIS A 31 -0.06 1.36 0.55
C HIS A 31 0.53 2.77 0.51
N ARG A 32 1.87 2.90 0.60
CA ARG A 32 2.59 4.18 0.65
C ARG A 32 3.76 4.30 -0.31
N MET A 33 4.22 3.17 -0.85
CA MET A 33 5.33 3.13 -1.80
C MET A 33 4.81 2.77 -3.17
N ALA A 34 5.61 3.05 -4.20
CA ALA A 34 5.33 2.60 -5.54
C ALA A 34 5.22 1.08 -5.60
N GLY A 35 4.21 0.58 -6.28
CA GLY A 35 4.17 -0.82 -6.67
C GLY A 35 5.37 -1.16 -7.56
N SER A 36 5.91 -2.36 -7.44
CA SER A 36 7.07 -2.77 -8.22
C SER A 36 6.96 -4.22 -8.68
N PHE A 37 7.64 -4.54 -9.76
CA PHE A 37 7.74 -5.91 -10.25
C PHE A 37 9.18 -6.27 -10.61
N ARG A 38 9.48 -7.56 -10.50
CA ARG A 38 10.70 -8.20 -10.97
C ARG A 38 10.35 -9.47 -11.72
N ILE A 39 10.78 -9.59 -12.94
CA ILE A 39 10.63 -10.78 -13.78
C ILE A 39 12.04 -11.30 -14.07
N LYS A 40 12.29 -12.55 -13.73
CA LYS A 40 13.52 -13.27 -14.08
C LYS A 40 13.17 -14.36 -15.08
N SER A 41 13.70 -14.25 -16.30
CA SER A 41 13.47 -15.20 -17.40
C SER A 41 14.76 -15.78 -17.89
N SER A 42 14.76 -17.07 -18.23
CA SER A 42 15.91 -17.72 -18.86
C SER A 42 16.09 -17.18 -20.28
N ILE A 43 17.35 -17.05 -20.69
CA ILE A 43 17.73 -16.64 -22.03
C ILE A 43 18.67 -17.66 -22.63
N SER A 44 18.59 -17.84 -23.95
CA SER A 44 19.47 -18.71 -24.72
C SER A 44 19.98 -18.01 -25.96
N ARG A 45 21.13 -18.42 -26.46
CA ARG A 45 21.67 -17.92 -27.69
C ARG A 45 21.24 -18.81 -28.85
N GLN A 46 20.53 -18.23 -29.83
CA GLN A 46 20.07 -18.94 -31.02
C GLN A 46 21.23 -19.24 -31.97
N ASN A 47 21.02 -20.15 -32.94
CA ASN A 47 22.03 -20.56 -33.90
C ASN A 47 22.55 -19.43 -34.82
N ASP A 48 21.77 -18.37 -34.99
CA ASP A 48 22.13 -17.14 -35.70
C ASP A 48 22.93 -16.14 -34.87
N GLY A 49 23.13 -16.46 -33.55
CA GLY A 49 23.88 -15.66 -32.60
C GLY A 49 23.03 -14.67 -31.83
N VAL A 50 21.73 -14.57 -32.09
CA VAL A 50 20.76 -13.69 -31.40
C VAL A 50 20.42 -14.24 -30.04
N TRP A 51 20.36 -13.40 -29.02
CA TRP A 51 19.89 -13.77 -27.68
C TRP A 51 18.37 -13.61 -27.57
N THR A 52 17.70 -14.65 -27.10
CA THR A 52 16.27 -14.55 -26.77
C THR A 52 16.04 -13.48 -25.70
N LEU A 53 14.94 -12.74 -25.81
CA LEU A 53 14.50 -11.66 -24.92
C LEU A 53 15.43 -10.43 -24.82
N LEU A 54 16.77 -10.57 -24.99
CA LEU A 54 17.65 -9.41 -24.93
C LEU A 54 17.60 -8.54 -26.18
N GLU A 55 17.26 -9.14 -27.32
CA GLU A 55 17.11 -8.44 -28.60
C GLU A 55 15.64 -8.28 -29.00
N ASP A 56 14.72 -8.49 -28.03
CA ASP A 56 13.30 -8.23 -28.20
C ASP A 56 13.03 -6.72 -28.08
N GLU A 57 12.60 -6.10 -29.17
CA GLU A 57 12.33 -4.65 -29.24
C GLU A 57 11.21 -4.19 -28.29
N ARG A 58 10.37 -5.10 -27.80
CA ARG A 58 9.33 -4.82 -26.80
C ARG A 58 9.95 -4.60 -25.42
N ILE A 59 11.07 -5.30 -25.10
CA ILE A 59 11.75 -5.22 -23.81
C ILE A 59 12.75 -4.07 -23.82
N LYS A 60 12.28 -2.89 -23.53
CA LYS A 60 13.08 -1.65 -23.50
C LYS A 60 12.75 -0.81 -22.28
N PRO A 61 13.64 0.11 -21.87
CA PRO A 61 13.31 1.08 -20.81
C PRO A 61 12.04 1.84 -21.15
N TRP A 62 11.18 2.03 -20.14
CA TRP A 62 9.88 2.71 -20.24
C TRP A 62 8.80 1.96 -21.02
N ALA A 63 9.01 0.74 -21.46
CA ALA A 63 7.92 -0.07 -21.98
C ALA A 63 6.85 -0.29 -20.88
N LYS A 64 5.58 -0.12 -21.23
CA LYS A 64 4.45 -0.38 -20.34
C LYS A 64 4.26 -1.88 -20.22
N LEU A 65 4.25 -2.41 -19.01
CA LEU A 65 4.10 -3.82 -18.73
C LEU A 65 2.95 -4.03 -17.74
N THR A 66 2.07 -4.98 -18.03
CA THR A 66 0.97 -5.38 -17.17
C THR A 66 1.13 -6.84 -16.77
N ILE A 67 0.95 -7.13 -15.49
CA ILE A 67 0.93 -8.50 -14.95
C ILE A 67 -0.46 -8.75 -14.37
N SER A 68 -1.10 -9.81 -14.87
CA SER A 68 -2.37 -10.31 -14.36
C SER A 68 -2.21 -11.74 -13.86
N VAL A 69 -3.07 -12.13 -12.95
CA VAL A 69 -3.12 -13.49 -12.39
C VAL A 69 -4.53 -14.02 -12.50
N THR A 70 -4.67 -15.22 -13.02
CA THR A 70 -5.92 -15.96 -13.04
C THR A 70 -5.92 -17.00 -11.93
N VAL A 71 -6.89 -16.93 -11.03
CA VAL A 71 -7.13 -17.90 -9.97
C VAL A 71 -8.58 -18.35 -10.06
N ALA A 72 -8.83 -19.66 -10.17
CA ALA A 72 -10.18 -20.21 -10.27
C ALA A 72 -11.05 -19.55 -11.37
N ASP A 73 -10.47 -19.33 -12.55
CA ASP A 73 -11.08 -18.70 -13.73
C ASP A 73 -11.38 -17.19 -13.60
N GLU A 74 -10.97 -16.55 -12.52
CA GLU A 74 -11.04 -15.09 -12.35
C GLU A 74 -9.66 -14.46 -12.65
N GLU A 75 -9.59 -13.58 -13.64
CA GLU A 75 -8.39 -12.84 -13.97
C GLU A 75 -8.37 -11.51 -13.19
N THR A 76 -7.27 -11.28 -12.48
CA THR A 76 -7.02 -10.06 -11.71
C THR A 76 -5.73 -9.42 -12.16
N GLU A 77 -5.78 -8.17 -12.63
CA GLU A 77 -4.59 -7.35 -12.83
C GLU A 77 -3.97 -7.02 -11.48
N ILE A 78 -2.68 -7.37 -11.30
CA ILE A 78 -1.97 -7.09 -10.04
C ILE A 78 -1.08 -5.85 -10.15
N ILE A 79 -0.50 -5.57 -11.31
CA ILE A 79 0.26 -4.34 -11.53
C ILE A 79 0.28 -3.97 -13.01
N THR A 80 0.16 -2.67 -13.27
CA THR A 80 0.55 -2.04 -14.53
C THR A 80 1.62 -0.99 -14.23
N GLY A 81 2.74 -1.04 -14.96
CA GLY A 81 3.87 -0.16 -14.69
C GLY A 81 4.86 -0.10 -15.85
N TYR A 82 5.99 0.54 -15.61
CA TYR A 82 7.02 0.81 -16.61
C TYR A 82 8.31 0.06 -16.30
N VAL A 83 8.94 -0.50 -17.31
CA VAL A 83 10.26 -1.12 -17.21
C VAL A 83 11.31 -0.04 -16.87
N THR A 84 11.96 -0.18 -15.72
CA THR A 84 12.95 0.79 -15.24
C THR A 84 14.38 0.28 -15.34
N GLN A 85 14.58 -1.05 -15.27
CA GLN A 85 15.92 -1.66 -15.35
C GLN A 85 15.83 -3.01 -16.08
N ILE A 86 16.85 -3.29 -16.89
CA ILE A 86 17.03 -4.56 -17.58
C ILE A 86 18.46 -5.04 -17.24
N LYS A 87 18.59 -6.22 -16.62
CA LYS A 87 19.86 -6.76 -16.11
C LYS A 87 20.10 -8.13 -16.73
N PRO A 88 20.84 -8.24 -17.83
CA PRO A 88 21.24 -9.53 -18.36
C PRO A 88 22.35 -10.17 -17.50
N HIS A 89 22.24 -11.46 -17.30
CA HIS A 89 23.30 -12.30 -16.73
C HIS A 89 23.66 -13.37 -17.74
N VAL A 90 24.90 -13.32 -18.22
CA VAL A 90 25.44 -14.28 -19.18
C VAL A 90 26.55 -15.06 -18.53
N ALA A 91 26.37 -16.35 -18.35
CA ALA A 91 27.31 -17.29 -17.74
C ALA A 91 27.97 -18.18 -18.82
N ALA A 92 28.95 -18.96 -18.41
CA ALA A 92 29.61 -19.94 -19.29
C ALA A 92 28.69 -21.11 -19.64
N GLU A 93 27.83 -21.51 -18.69
CA GLU A 93 26.80 -22.53 -18.91
C GLU A 93 25.50 -21.85 -19.34
N GLU A 94 24.92 -22.33 -20.44
CA GLU A 94 23.73 -21.71 -21.03
C GLU A 94 22.53 -21.71 -20.08
N ASN A 95 22.36 -22.77 -19.29
CA ASN A 95 21.28 -22.89 -18.32
C ASN A 95 21.32 -21.86 -17.17
N ASP A 96 22.48 -21.23 -16.97
CA ASP A 96 22.67 -20.20 -15.94
C ASP A 96 22.47 -18.78 -16.49
N CYS A 97 22.16 -18.66 -17.80
CA CYS A 97 21.90 -17.37 -18.42
C CYS A 97 20.45 -16.92 -18.20
N TYR A 98 20.28 -15.69 -17.75
CA TYR A 98 18.95 -15.09 -17.52
C TYR A 98 18.96 -13.57 -17.74
N VAL A 99 17.77 -13.02 -17.87
CA VAL A 99 17.54 -11.58 -17.80
C VAL A 99 16.60 -11.27 -16.63
N GLU A 100 16.92 -10.25 -15.86
CA GLU A 100 15.98 -9.64 -14.91
C GLU A 100 15.44 -8.34 -15.48
N ILE A 101 14.11 -8.23 -15.49
CA ILE A 101 13.37 -7.04 -15.89
C ILE A 101 12.70 -6.48 -14.64
N TRP A 102 13.05 -5.25 -14.28
CA TRP A 102 12.51 -4.56 -13.13
C TRP A 102 11.65 -3.40 -13.59
N GLY A 103 10.57 -3.15 -12.90
CA GLY A 103 9.71 -2.01 -13.17
C GLY A 103 8.92 -1.57 -11.94
N MET A 104 8.23 -0.45 -12.12
CA MET A 104 7.44 0.20 -11.07
C MET A 104 6.15 0.75 -11.68
N ASP A 105 5.12 0.94 -10.86
CA ASP A 105 3.88 1.60 -11.27
C ASP A 105 4.12 3.04 -11.81
N ALA A 106 3.07 3.69 -12.32
CA ALA A 106 3.21 5.00 -12.95
C ALA A 106 3.68 6.11 -12.00
N SER A 107 3.70 5.91 -10.69
CA SER A 107 4.27 6.88 -9.75
C SER A 107 5.77 7.08 -9.93
N CYS A 108 6.48 6.13 -10.57
CA CYS A 108 7.89 6.30 -10.92
C CYS A 108 8.13 7.50 -11.83
N LEU A 109 7.20 7.83 -12.74
CA LEU A 109 7.29 8.99 -13.62
C LEU A 109 7.24 10.30 -12.81
N MET A 110 6.48 10.31 -11.71
CA MET A 110 6.36 11.45 -10.80
C MET A 110 7.59 11.62 -9.89
N SER A 111 8.55 10.69 -9.94
CA SER A 111 9.80 10.72 -9.17
C SER A 111 11.02 11.18 -9.97
N LEU A 112 10.86 11.47 -11.27
CA LEU A 112 11.99 11.75 -12.18
C LEU A 112 12.55 13.14 -12.07
N GLU A 113 11.77 14.12 -11.60
CA GLU A 113 12.16 15.52 -11.55
C GLU A 113 11.86 16.13 -10.17
N GLU A 114 12.87 16.74 -9.55
CA GLU A 114 12.66 17.60 -8.39
C GLU A 114 12.19 18.97 -8.86
N LYS A 115 11.12 19.47 -8.24
CA LYS A 115 10.50 20.75 -8.60
C LYS A 115 10.53 21.72 -7.43
N VAL A 116 10.75 23.00 -7.74
CA VAL A 116 10.54 24.10 -6.80
C VAL A 116 9.33 24.88 -7.29
N ARG A 117 8.19 24.74 -6.60
CA ARG A 117 6.92 25.34 -7.01
C ARG A 117 6.13 25.81 -5.80
N ALA A 118 5.54 27.00 -5.89
CA ALA A 118 4.58 27.51 -4.91
C ALA A 118 3.15 27.19 -5.35
N TRP A 119 2.30 26.83 -4.38
CA TRP A 119 0.91 26.47 -4.58
C TRP A 119 0.00 27.41 -3.74
N PRO A 120 -0.17 28.68 -4.18
CA PRO A 120 -0.92 29.67 -3.42
C PRO A 120 -2.43 29.43 -3.51
N ASN A 121 -3.14 29.67 -2.42
CA ASN A 121 -4.60 29.66 -2.34
C ASN A 121 -5.24 28.31 -2.76
N MET A 122 -4.57 27.20 -2.52
CA MET A 122 -5.02 25.86 -2.85
C MET A 122 -5.14 25.00 -1.60
N THR A 123 -6.03 23.99 -1.65
CA THR A 123 -6.06 22.89 -0.69
C THR A 123 -5.06 21.81 -1.10
N ASP A 124 -4.75 20.87 -0.19
CA ASP A 124 -3.90 19.72 -0.53
C ASP A 124 -4.53 18.83 -1.59
N SER A 125 -5.86 18.67 -1.55
CA SER A 125 -6.63 17.93 -2.55
C SER A 125 -6.61 18.58 -3.94
N ASP A 126 -6.69 19.92 -4.02
CA ASP A 126 -6.58 20.63 -5.29
C ASP A 126 -5.20 20.41 -5.91
N VAL A 127 -4.15 20.51 -5.10
CA VAL A 127 -2.78 20.25 -5.52
C VAL A 127 -2.62 18.83 -6.02
N ALA A 128 -3.15 17.83 -5.30
CA ALA A 128 -3.09 16.43 -5.70
C ALA A 128 -3.79 16.21 -7.05
N SER A 129 -5.00 16.76 -7.20
CA SER A 129 -5.78 16.66 -8.45
C SER A 129 -5.04 17.28 -9.64
N GLN A 130 -4.41 18.42 -9.43
CA GLN A 130 -3.66 19.08 -10.49
C GLN A 130 -2.42 18.29 -10.87
N ILE A 131 -1.65 17.79 -9.91
CA ILE A 131 -0.44 16.99 -10.18
C ILE A 131 -0.82 15.70 -10.92
N PHE A 132 -1.83 14.94 -10.48
CA PHE A 132 -2.25 13.73 -11.19
C PHE A 132 -2.66 14.02 -12.64
N THR A 133 -3.34 15.13 -12.87
CA THR A 133 -3.72 15.57 -14.22
C THR A 133 -2.49 15.88 -15.10
N GLU A 134 -1.42 16.45 -14.54
CA GLU A 134 -0.16 16.72 -15.26
C GLU A 134 0.49 15.41 -15.80
N TYR A 135 0.23 14.28 -15.14
CA TYR A 135 0.70 12.95 -15.56
C TYR A 135 -0.36 12.14 -16.33
N SER A 136 -1.47 12.77 -16.74
CA SER A 136 -2.60 12.11 -17.43
C SER A 136 -3.23 10.97 -16.64
N LEU A 137 -3.13 11.01 -15.32
CA LEU A 137 -3.80 10.06 -14.42
C LEU A 137 -5.21 10.57 -14.11
N ALA A 138 -6.17 9.64 -14.05
CA ALA A 138 -7.47 9.93 -13.43
C ALA A 138 -7.25 10.23 -11.94
N ALA A 139 -7.90 11.26 -11.40
CA ALA A 139 -7.70 11.69 -10.02
C ALA A 139 -8.87 11.26 -9.13
N GLU A 140 -8.64 10.27 -8.25
CA GLU A 140 -9.53 9.92 -7.14
C GLU A 140 -9.01 10.57 -5.85
N VAL A 141 -9.48 11.77 -5.59
CA VAL A 141 -9.00 12.64 -4.52
C VAL A 141 -10.14 12.94 -3.55
N GLU A 142 -9.94 12.65 -2.27
CA GLU A 142 -10.83 13.06 -1.19
C GLU A 142 -10.50 14.50 -0.77
N ASP A 143 -11.53 15.34 -0.64
CA ASP A 143 -11.37 16.76 -0.35
C ASP A 143 -10.68 17.01 1.00
N THR A 144 -9.78 18.00 1.01
CA THR A 144 -9.19 18.56 2.24
C THR A 144 -9.72 19.96 2.50
N SER A 145 -9.98 20.28 3.77
CA SER A 145 -10.69 21.52 4.14
C SER A 145 -9.77 22.74 4.30
N VAL A 146 -8.45 22.55 4.43
CA VAL A 146 -7.50 23.62 4.74
C VAL A 146 -7.01 24.29 3.46
N ILE A 147 -7.35 25.57 3.27
CA ILE A 147 -6.81 26.40 2.18
C ILE A 147 -5.53 27.08 2.66
N HIS A 148 -4.47 26.97 1.90
CA HIS A 148 -3.18 27.60 2.17
C HIS A 148 -3.14 28.99 1.52
N ASP A 149 -3.55 29.98 2.29
CA ASP A 149 -3.63 31.37 1.88
C ASP A 149 -2.23 31.95 1.56
N GLU A 150 -2.10 32.65 0.43
CA GLU A 150 -0.83 33.22 -0.03
C GLU A 150 -0.21 34.21 0.97
N ALA A 151 -1.04 34.94 1.71
CA ALA A 151 -0.57 35.92 2.68
C ALA A 151 -0.11 35.33 4.01
N LEU A 152 -0.65 34.14 4.38
CA LEU A 152 -0.37 33.48 5.67
C LEU A 152 0.64 32.35 5.55
N GLY A 153 0.58 31.56 4.48
CA GLY A 153 1.50 30.45 4.30
C GLY A 153 1.19 29.59 3.08
N THR A 154 1.82 29.91 1.98
CA THR A 154 1.76 29.11 0.75
C THR A 154 2.48 27.79 0.92
N ILE A 155 1.90 26.71 0.39
CA ILE A 155 2.60 25.43 0.30
C ILE A 155 3.72 25.55 -0.74
N ILE A 156 4.92 25.17 -0.35
CA ILE A 156 6.07 25.13 -1.24
C ILE A 156 6.52 23.68 -1.42
N GLN A 157 6.60 23.26 -2.66
CA GLN A 157 7.21 22.02 -3.08
C GLN A 157 8.71 22.21 -3.26
N HIS A 158 9.52 21.27 -2.77
CA HIS A 158 10.98 21.22 -2.94
C HIS A 158 11.47 19.80 -3.24
N ASP A 159 10.59 18.96 -3.68
CA ASP A 159 10.78 17.52 -3.86
C ASP A 159 10.18 17.09 -5.20
N THR A 160 10.29 15.81 -5.51
CA THR A 160 9.57 15.21 -6.64
C THR A 160 8.06 15.22 -6.37
N ASP A 161 7.25 15.19 -7.44
CA ASP A 161 5.81 15.28 -7.28
C ASP A 161 5.23 14.19 -6.37
N ILE A 162 5.70 12.95 -6.50
CA ILE A 162 5.20 11.87 -5.64
C ILE A 162 5.61 12.04 -4.18
N GLN A 163 6.85 12.46 -3.89
CA GLN A 163 7.30 12.72 -2.53
C GLN A 163 6.53 13.86 -1.89
N PHE A 164 6.25 14.88 -2.68
CA PHE A 164 5.45 16.01 -2.27
C PHE A 164 4.03 15.59 -1.90
N LEU A 165 3.34 14.86 -2.79
CA LEU A 165 2.00 14.36 -2.51
C LEU A 165 1.96 13.41 -1.31
N GLN A 166 2.95 12.54 -1.14
CA GLN A 166 3.06 11.68 0.04
C GLN A 166 3.27 12.47 1.34
N ARG A 167 3.94 13.62 1.28
CA ARG A 167 4.10 14.53 2.42
C ARG A 167 2.78 15.22 2.75
N LEU A 168 2.02 15.69 1.74
CA LEU A 168 0.69 16.25 1.91
C LEU A 168 -0.30 15.21 2.45
N ALA A 169 -0.27 13.99 1.92
CA ALA A 169 -1.11 12.89 2.39
C ALA A 169 -0.87 12.59 3.87
N ARG A 170 0.39 12.47 4.29
CA ARG A 170 0.73 12.17 5.69
C ARG A 170 0.21 13.21 6.68
N ARG A 171 0.22 14.50 6.33
CA ARG A 171 -0.30 15.54 7.24
C ARG A 171 -1.83 15.56 7.34
N ASN A 172 -2.51 14.94 6.38
CA ASN A 172 -3.97 14.77 6.39
C ASN A 172 -4.43 13.38 6.90
N GLY A 173 -3.50 12.47 7.25
CA GLY A 173 -3.84 11.08 7.56
C GLY A 173 -4.31 10.29 6.33
N TYR A 174 -3.90 10.71 5.13
CA TYR A 174 -4.26 10.13 3.85
C TYR A 174 -3.18 9.17 3.33
N GLU A 175 -3.54 8.40 2.34
CA GLU A 175 -2.65 7.62 1.50
C GLU A 175 -2.55 8.27 0.12
N CYS A 176 -1.36 8.23 -0.48
CA CYS A 176 -1.13 8.69 -1.85
C CYS A 176 -0.40 7.60 -2.62
N PHE A 177 -1.03 7.09 -3.66
CA PHE A 177 -0.52 6.02 -4.50
C PHE A 177 -1.12 6.09 -5.91
N VAL A 178 -0.52 5.33 -6.84
CA VAL A 178 -1.06 5.15 -8.19
C VAL A 178 -1.42 3.68 -8.37
N ASN A 179 -2.55 3.40 -9.02
CA ASN A 179 -2.94 2.05 -9.41
C ASN A 179 -3.46 2.10 -10.85
N GLY A 180 -2.81 1.38 -11.76
CA GLY A 180 -3.07 1.49 -13.19
C GLY A 180 -2.91 2.94 -13.67
N GLU A 181 -3.98 3.51 -14.21
CA GLU A 181 -4.03 4.88 -14.74
C GLU A 181 -4.71 5.87 -13.78
N THR A 182 -4.87 5.50 -12.50
CA THR A 182 -5.56 6.31 -11.50
C THR A 182 -4.63 6.68 -10.34
N GLY A 183 -4.55 7.97 -10.03
CA GLY A 183 -3.90 8.51 -8.86
C GLY A 183 -4.89 8.68 -7.71
N PHE A 184 -4.54 8.19 -6.53
CA PHE A 184 -5.37 8.22 -5.33
C PHE A 184 -4.74 9.12 -4.27
N PHE A 185 -5.56 9.99 -3.67
CA PHE A 185 -5.19 10.81 -2.52
C PHE A 185 -6.40 10.85 -1.57
N ARG A 186 -6.42 9.95 -0.58
CA ARG A 186 -7.60 9.72 0.25
C ARG A 186 -7.26 9.06 1.58
N LYS A 187 -8.20 9.05 2.51
CA LYS A 187 -8.10 8.24 3.73
C LYS A 187 -8.04 6.74 3.41
N PRO A 188 -7.42 5.92 4.28
CA PRO A 188 -7.58 4.47 4.20
C PRO A 188 -9.05 4.08 4.23
N VAL A 189 -9.48 3.22 3.31
CA VAL A 189 -10.87 2.77 3.21
C VAL A 189 -11.09 1.58 4.16
N LEU A 190 -11.66 1.85 5.32
CA LEU A 190 -11.85 0.84 6.39
C LEU A 190 -13.30 0.34 6.51
N ASN A 191 -14.15 0.64 5.54
CA ASN A 191 -15.56 0.25 5.48
C ASN A 191 -15.95 -0.39 4.15
N SER A 192 -14.97 -0.80 3.34
CA SER A 192 -15.21 -1.56 2.12
C SER A 192 -15.63 -2.99 2.43
N GLU A 193 -16.22 -3.66 1.44
CA GLU A 193 -16.46 -5.10 1.52
C GLU A 193 -15.12 -5.84 1.70
N PRO A 194 -14.98 -6.70 2.71
CA PRO A 194 -13.76 -7.43 2.94
C PRO A 194 -13.53 -8.51 1.87
N MET A 195 -12.28 -8.80 1.61
CA MET A 195 -11.88 -9.96 0.82
C MET A 195 -12.22 -11.27 1.56
N PRO A 196 -12.23 -12.42 0.87
CA PRO A 196 -12.41 -13.72 1.52
C PRO A 196 -11.47 -13.92 2.71
N TYR A 197 -11.95 -14.58 3.75
CA TYR A 197 -11.21 -14.72 5.01
C TYR A 197 -9.95 -15.59 4.90
N LEU A 198 -8.99 -15.30 5.77
CA LEU A 198 -7.82 -16.13 6.02
C LEU A 198 -8.02 -16.95 7.30
N ALA A 199 -7.59 -18.22 7.27
CA ALA A 199 -7.77 -19.15 8.37
C ALA A 199 -6.49 -19.91 8.71
N ALA A 200 -6.14 -19.95 10.00
CA ALA A 200 -5.09 -20.77 10.56
C ALA A 200 -5.69 -21.92 11.39
N HIS A 201 -5.20 -23.14 11.19
CA HIS A 201 -5.61 -24.33 11.96
C HIS A 201 -7.11 -24.65 11.96
N PHE A 202 -7.82 -24.38 10.86
CA PHE A 202 -9.25 -24.69 10.68
C PHE A 202 -9.49 -25.90 9.74
N GLY A 203 -8.67 -26.93 9.82
CA GLY A 203 -8.82 -28.13 9.01
C GLY A 203 -8.79 -27.84 7.52
N ALA A 204 -9.84 -28.21 6.78
CA ALA A 204 -9.92 -28.00 5.34
C ALA A 204 -10.04 -26.53 4.91
N GLU A 205 -10.39 -25.63 5.82
CA GLU A 205 -10.49 -24.19 5.55
C GLU A 205 -9.15 -23.46 5.74
N THR A 206 -8.10 -24.15 6.23
CA THR A 206 -6.79 -23.56 6.45
C THR A 206 -6.15 -23.14 5.13
N ASN A 207 -5.86 -21.86 4.99
CA ASN A 207 -5.22 -21.27 3.83
C ASN A 207 -3.99 -20.40 4.18
N LEU A 208 -3.75 -20.16 5.48
CA LEU A 208 -2.53 -19.53 5.98
C LEU A 208 -1.41 -20.56 6.18
N ILE A 209 -0.23 -20.27 5.64
CA ILE A 209 1.02 -21.01 5.89
C ILE A 209 1.66 -20.53 7.18
N SER A 210 1.70 -19.21 7.37
CA SER A 210 2.23 -18.59 8.58
C SER A 210 1.47 -17.30 8.91
N PHE A 211 1.48 -16.95 10.20
CA PHE A 211 0.95 -15.68 10.69
C PHE A 211 1.71 -15.26 11.94
N ASP A 212 2.29 -14.07 11.88
CA ASP A 212 2.96 -13.42 13.00
C ASP A 212 2.28 -12.09 13.28
N ALA A 213 2.01 -11.78 14.53
CA ALA A 213 1.41 -10.51 14.93
C ALA A 213 2.10 -9.90 16.14
N LYS A 214 2.14 -8.59 16.18
CA LYS A 214 2.69 -7.80 17.26
C LYS A 214 1.69 -6.76 17.72
N LEU A 215 1.32 -6.81 18.99
CA LEU A 215 0.56 -5.77 19.66
C LEU A 215 1.54 -4.78 20.31
N ASN A 216 1.41 -3.49 20.01
CA ASN A 216 2.19 -2.43 20.61
C ASN A 216 1.31 -1.52 21.47
N SER A 217 1.35 -1.70 22.80
CA SER A 217 0.61 -0.89 23.78
C SER A 217 1.31 0.42 24.20
N LEU A 218 2.52 0.68 23.67
CA LEU A 218 3.28 1.90 23.98
C LEU A 218 2.92 3.09 23.07
N ARG A 219 1.90 2.95 22.23
CA ARG A 219 1.47 4.02 21.33
C ARG A 219 0.76 5.12 22.13
N PRO A 220 0.89 6.40 21.72
CA PRO A 220 0.18 7.49 22.38
C PRO A 220 -1.33 7.36 22.17
N THR A 221 -2.08 7.64 23.21
CA THR A 221 -3.54 7.75 23.22
C THR A 221 -3.99 9.22 23.34
N LYS A 222 -3.05 10.14 23.28
CA LYS A 222 -3.29 11.59 23.21
C LYS A 222 -2.18 12.27 22.41
N VAL A 223 -2.56 13.09 21.47
CA VAL A 223 -1.66 13.95 20.69
C VAL A 223 -1.99 15.41 20.99
N GLU A 224 -1.01 16.20 21.34
CA GLU A 224 -1.17 17.61 21.69
C GLU A 224 -0.17 18.47 20.88
N MET A 225 -0.63 19.64 20.44
CA MET A 225 0.20 20.64 19.79
C MET A 225 -0.10 22.02 20.37
N HIS A 226 0.94 22.79 20.61
CA HIS A 226 0.86 24.15 21.11
C HIS A 226 1.72 25.03 20.23
N GLN A 227 1.17 26.13 19.75
CA GLN A 227 1.93 27.15 19.00
C GLN A 227 1.44 28.55 19.35
N ILE A 228 2.20 29.55 18.94
CA ILE A 228 1.78 30.94 19.03
C ILE A 228 1.37 31.38 17.63
N ASP A 229 0.15 31.89 17.48
CA ASP A 229 -0.31 32.53 16.25
C ASP A 229 0.59 33.73 15.96
N ILE A 230 1.17 33.78 14.78
CA ILE A 230 2.14 34.80 14.40
C ILE A 230 1.46 36.17 14.19
N VAL A 231 0.18 36.16 13.79
CA VAL A 231 -0.61 37.35 13.46
C VAL A 231 -1.24 37.91 14.73
N GLU A 232 -1.99 37.08 15.45
CA GLU A 232 -2.75 37.50 16.62
C GLU A 232 -1.90 37.50 17.90
N LYS A 233 -0.76 36.82 17.92
CA LYS A 233 0.17 36.64 19.06
C LYS A 233 -0.48 35.98 20.27
N GLU A 234 -1.49 35.16 20.01
CA GLU A 234 -2.17 34.35 21.01
C GLU A 234 -1.70 32.89 20.93
N THR A 235 -1.85 32.18 22.05
CA THR A 235 -1.56 30.73 22.09
C THR A 235 -2.67 29.99 21.39
N GLN A 236 -2.31 29.12 20.45
CA GLN A 236 -3.20 28.16 19.83
C GLN A 236 -2.86 26.76 20.34
N ASP A 237 -3.89 26.03 20.74
CA ASP A 237 -3.77 24.69 21.27
C ASP A 237 -4.66 23.72 20.45
N SER A 238 -4.15 22.54 20.18
CA SER A 238 -4.92 21.46 19.57
C SER A 238 -4.63 20.14 20.27
N SER A 239 -5.64 19.27 20.34
CA SER A 239 -5.47 17.92 20.86
C SER A 239 -6.37 16.92 20.13
N ALA A 240 -5.87 15.69 19.96
CA ALA A 240 -6.63 14.54 19.52
C ALA A 240 -6.53 13.43 20.58
N GLU A 241 -7.68 12.94 21.04
CA GLU A 241 -7.82 11.91 22.09
C GLU A 241 -8.74 10.76 21.65
N ALA A 242 -9.43 10.90 20.53
CA ALA A 242 -10.28 9.89 19.93
C ALA A 242 -10.11 9.91 18.41
N GLY A 243 -10.00 8.72 17.81
CA GLY A 243 -9.87 8.57 16.37
C GLY A 243 -11.21 8.66 15.66
N GLU A 244 -11.18 9.16 14.44
CA GLU A 244 -12.33 9.19 13.54
C GLU A 244 -12.37 7.99 12.57
N GLN A 245 -11.30 7.19 12.56
CA GLN A 245 -11.24 6.01 11.68
C GLN A 245 -12.28 4.97 12.08
N THR A 246 -12.81 4.26 11.10
CA THR A 246 -13.66 3.09 11.34
C THR A 246 -12.88 2.05 12.14
N SER A 247 -13.44 1.59 13.27
CA SER A 247 -12.82 0.55 14.08
C SER A 247 -12.90 -0.81 13.37
N LEU A 248 -11.78 -1.49 13.26
CA LEU A 248 -11.69 -2.84 12.71
C LEU A 248 -11.85 -3.93 13.78
N GLY A 249 -12.40 -3.61 14.94
CA GLY A 249 -12.65 -4.55 16.02
C GLY A 249 -13.50 -3.95 17.13
N ARG A 250 -13.68 -4.73 18.21
CA ARG A 250 -14.53 -4.36 19.34
C ARG A 250 -13.93 -3.28 20.23
N ASP A 251 -12.65 -3.47 20.60
CA ASP A 251 -11.99 -2.64 21.62
C ASP A 251 -10.97 -1.73 20.92
N ARG A 252 -11.26 -0.44 20.86
CA ARG A 252 -10.39 0.57 20.26
C ARG A 252 -9.10 0.80 21.06
N ALA A 253 -8.11 1.42 20.43
CA ALA A 253 -6.82 1.77 21.02
C ALA A 253 -6.91 2.50 22.36
N GLU A 254 -7.82 3.45 22.45
CA GLU A 254 -8.09 4.25 23.64
C GLU A 254 -8.63 3.43 24.84
N SER A 255 -9.22 2.26 24.57
CA SER A 255 -9.67 1.33 25.62
C SER A 255 -8.52 0.57 26.29
N VAL A 256 -7.33 0.56 25.67
CA VAL A 256 -6.14 -0.08 26.22
C VAL A 256 -5.47 0.86 27.22
N ALA A 257 -6.07 0.96 28.42
CA ALA A 257 -5.57 1.84 29.46
C ALA A 257 -4.21 1.40 30.01
N ALA A 258 -3.28 2.34 30.13
CA ALA A 258 -2.04 2.11 30.84
C ALA A 258 -2.28 2.00 32.36
N PRO A 259 -1.42 1.25 33.10
CA PRO A 259 -1.54 1.15 34.56
C PRO A 259 -1.51 2.51 35.24
N ASN A 260 -2.19 2.61 36.39
CA ASN A 260 -2.20 3.81 37.25
C ASN A 260 -2.79 5.08 36.60
N GLY A 261 -3.63 4.94 35.56
CA GLY A 261 -4.27 6.09 34.91
C GLY A 261 -3.29 6.99 34.12
N ILE A 262 -2.12 6.48 33.77
CA ILE A 262 -1.18 7.19 32.91
C ILE A 262 -1.78 7.26 31.51
N VAL A 263 -1.85 8.46 30.95
CA VAL A 263 -2.26 8.69 29.55
C VAL A 263 -1.00 8.85 28.71
N PRO A 264 -0.66 7.86 27.85
CA PRO A 264 0.46 8.00 26.93
C PRO A 264 0.18 9.17 25.98
N ARG A 265 1.04 10.20 26.01
CA ARG A 265 0.86 11.41 25.20
C ARG A 265 2.10 11.77 24.41
N VAL A 266 1.88 12.39 23.25
CA VAL A 266 2.94 12.97 22.44
C VAL A 266 2.67 14.44 22.19
N PHE A 267 3.71 15.27 22.30
CA PHE A 267 3.66 16.68 21.91
C PHE A 267 4.29 16.84 20.53
N VAL A 268 3.53 17.40 19.61
CA VAL A 268 4.04 17.77 18.29
C VAL A 268 4.90 19.02 18.42
N ARG A 269 6.19 18.92 18.03
CA ARG A 269 7.17 19.99 18.24
C ARG A 269 7.85 20.43 16.94
N GLN A 270 7.73 19.67 15.87
CA GLN A 270 8.51 19.88 14.63
C GLN A 270 7.67 20.42 13.48
N ALA A 271 6.38 20.64 13.68
CA ALA A 271 5.49 21.21 12.68
C ALA A 271 5.11 22.62 13.08
N VAL A 272 5.00 23.49 12.09
CA VAL A 272 4.40 24.82 12.21
C VAL A 272 3.21 24.84 11.29
N THR A 273 2.04 25.17 11.81
CA THR A 273 0.79 25.26 11.07
C THR A 273 0.37 26.73 10.95
N VAL A 274 -0.36 27.05 9.89
CA VAL A 274 -0.73 28.45 9.57
C VAL A 274 -1.99 28.89 10.28
N ASN A 275 -2.85 27.93 10.64
CA ASN A 275 -4.13 28.18 11.30
C ASN A 275 -4.58 27.01 12.16
N GLN A 276 -5.63 27.26 12.99
CA GLN A 276 -6.18 26.25 13.87
C GLN A 276 -6.69 25.00 13.13
N PRO A 277 -7.44 25.07 12.00
CA PRO A 277 -7.87 23.89 11.27
C PRO A 277 -6.73 23.00 10.78
N GLU A 278 -5.62 23.56 10.33
CA GLU A 278 -4.44 22.79 9.94
C GLU A 278 -3.82 22.07 11.14
N MET A 279 -3.75 22.76 12.28
CA MET A 279 -3.24 22.21 13.53
C MET A 279 -4.09 21.04 14.02
N ASP A 280 -5.41 21.18 13.99
CA ASP A 280 -6.37 20.14 14.38
C ASP A 280 -6.25 18.90 13.46
N ASN A 281 -6.17 19.15 12.16
CA ASN A 281 -6.01 18.09 11.16
C ASN A 281 -4.69 17.33 11.35
N PHE A 282 -3.61 18.05 11.64
CA PHE A 282 -2.30 17.46 11.86
C PHE A 282 -2.25 16.60 13.14
N CYS A 283 -2.83 17.07 14.25
CA CYS A 283 -2.96 16.30 15.47
C CYS A 283 -3.77 15.01 15.25
N ARG A 284 -4.87 15.11 14.51
CA ARG A 284 -5.71 13.97 14.17
C ARG A 284 -4.97 12.96 13.31
N ALA A 285 -4.26 13.39 12.26
CA ALA A 285 -3.49 12.51 11.39
C ALA A 285 -2.42 11.70 12.16
N ILE A 286 -1.76 12.33 13.13
CA ILE A 286 -0.79 11.64 14.01
C ILE A 286 -1.49 10.65 14.94
N PHE A 287 -2.67 11.03 15.45
CA PHE A 287 -3.46 10.15 16.32
C PHE A 287 -3.96 8.92 15.54
N ASP A 288 -4.53 9.11 14.35
CA ASP A 288 -5.02 8.04 13.49
C ASP A 288 -3.90 7.05 13.13
N GLU A 289 -2.68 7.54 12.89
CA GLU A 289 -1.52 6.65 12.69
C GLU A 289 -1.13 5.90 13.98
N ALA A 290 -1.32 6.52 15.14
CA ALA A 290 -1.05 5.89 16.42
C ALA A 290 -2.09 4.82 16.79
N GLU A 291 -3.31 4.87 16.27
CA GLU A 291 -4.36 3.88 16.53
C GLU A 291 -4.05 2.48 15.96
N TRP A 292 -3.16 2.36 15.00
CA TRP A 292 -2.77 1.06 14.45
C TRP A 292 -1.97 0.23 15.47
N LEU A 293 -2.68 -0.42 16.40
CA LEU A 293 -2.12 -1.15 17.56
C LEU A 293 -1.45 -2.45 17.18
N ILE A 294 -2.02 -3.16 16.19
CA ILE A 294 -1.57 -4.49 15.79
C ILE A 294 -0.94 -4.36 14.40
N GLU A 295 0.26 -4.88 14.29
CA GLU A 295 0.98 -5.13 13.05
C GLU A 295 1.06 -6.63 12.86
N ALA A 296 0.74 -7.13 11.68
CA ALA A 296 0.78 -8.54 11.35
C ALA A 296 1.46 -8.76 10.00
N ASN A 297 2.04 -9.93 9.84
CA ASN A 297 2.54 -10.45 8.58
C ASN A 297 2.19 -11.93 8.48
N GLY A 298 2.03 -12.40 7.26
CA GLY A 298 1.72 -13.79 7.01
C GLY A 298 2.01 -14.20 5.58
N GLU A 299 1.91 -15.49 5.36
CA GLU A 299 2.07 -16.13 4.06
C GLU A 299 0.88 -17.03 3.80
N LEU A 300 0.37 -17.03 2.58
CA LEU A 300 -0.71 -17.91 2.15
C LEU A 300 -0.33 -18.65 0.87
N ASP A 301 -0.89 -19.84 0.71
CA ASP A 301 -0.86 -20.58 -0.53
C ASP A 301 -2.07 -20.19 -1.38
N SER A 302 -1.83 -19.61 -2.54
CA SER A 302 -2.89 -19.09 -3.40
C SER A 302 -3.83 -20.18 -3.92
N SER A 303 -3.36 -21.42 -4.04
CA SER A 303 -4.18 -22.56 -4.47
C SER A 303 -5.21 -22.97 -3.42
N LEU A 304 -4.93 -22.72 -2.14
CA LEU A 304 -5.83 -22.97 -1.01
C LEU A 304 -6.74 -21.77 -0.73
N TYR A 305 -6.21 -20.56 -0.89
CA TYR A 305 -6.99 -19.33 -0.71
C TYR A 305 -8.03 -19.14 -1.82
N GLY A 306 -7.68 -19.49 -3.05
CA GLY A 306 -8.58 -19.38 -4.20
C GLY A 306 -8.86 -17.95 -4.66
N GLY A 307 -7.98 -17.00 -4.33
CA GLY A 307 -8.10 -15.59 -4.68
C GLY A 307 -6.76 -14.87 -4.72
N VAL A 308 -6.80 -13.60 -5.12
CA VAL A 308 -5.65 -12.70 -5.16
C VAL A 308 -5.82 -11.64 -4.09
N LEU A 309 -4.97 -11.68 -3.04
CA LEU A 309 -4.97 -10.67 -1.98
C LEU A 309 -4.44 -9.35 -2.54
N ARG A 310 -5.03 -8.23 -2.13
CA ARG A 310 -4.63 -6.89 -2.61
C ARG A 310 -4.22 -6.00 -1.44
N ALA A 311 -3.19 -5.20 -1.63
CA ALA A 311 -2.91 -4.11 -0.71
C ALA A 311 -4.09 -3.11 -0.69
N LYS A 312 -4.25 -2.37 0.40
CA LYS A 312 -5.32 -1.37 0.60
C LYS A 312 -6.73 -1.98 0.64
N SER A 313 -6.83 -3.27 0.95
CA SER A 313 -8.11 -3.99 1.14
C SER A 313 -8.27 -4.46 2.58
N LEU A 314 -9.47 -4.88 2.94
CA LEU A 314 -9.78 -5.49 4.22
C LEU A 314 -9.81 -7.02 4.07
N VAL A 315 -9.31 -7.74 5.08
CA VAL A 315 -9.39 -9.20 5.15
C VAL A 315 -9.67 -9.67 6.56
N PRO A 316 -10.70 -10.52 6.77
CA PRO A 316 -10.93 -11.18 8.05
C PRO A 316 -9.91 -12.31 8.25
N ILE A 317 -9.32 -12.41 9.44
CA ILE A 317 -8.38 -13.47 9.81
C ILE A 317 -8.92 -14.22 11.02
N LYS A 318 -9.02 -15.56 10.95
CA LYS A 318 -9.49 -16.43 12.06
C LYS A 318 -8.47 -17.49 12.45
N GLY A 319 -8.64 -18.06 13.66
CA GLY A 319 -7.78 -19.13 14.16
C GLY A 319 -6.47 -18.69 14.77
N VAL A 320 -6.31 -17.40 15.06
CA VAL A 320 -5.10 -16.81 15.64
C VAL A 320 -5.31 -16.31 17.08
N GLY A 321 -6.35 -16.83 17.75
CA GLY A 321 -6.75 -16.45 19.09
C GLY A 321 -7.68 -15.25 19.13
N GLU A 322 -8.43 -15.08 20.26
CA GLU A 322 -9.46 -14.02 20.38
C GLU A 322 -8.90 -12.63 20.15
N LEU A 323 -7.75 -12.31 20.74
CA LEU A 323 -7.16 -10.99 20.67
C LEU A 323 -6.77 -10.58 19.24
N PHE A 324 -6.28 -11.54 18.44
CA PHE A 324 -5.73 -11.29 17.11
C PHE A 324 -6.66 -11.68 15.97
N SER A 325 -7.71 -12.48 16.20
CA SER A 325 -8.70 -12.75 15.16
C SER A 325 -9.57 -11.52 14.88
N GLY A 326 -9.99 -11.32 13.63
CA GLY A 326 -10.84 -10.21 13.18
C GLY A 326 -10.36 -9.57 11.88
N THR A 327 -10.92 -8.42 11.50
CA THR A 327 -10.64 -7.74 10.22
C THR A 327 -9.34 -6.95 10.29
N TYR A 328 -8.50 -7.11 9.27
CA TYR A 328 -7.23 -6.40 9.09
C TYR A 328 -7.25 -5.56 7.81
N TYR A 329 -6.54 -4.45 7.83
CA TYR A 329 -6.22 -3.65 6.67
C TYR A 329 -4.87 -4.09 6.11
N ILE A 330 -4.85 -4.52 4.85
CA ILE A 330 -3.65 -5.00 4.17
C ILE A 330 -2.81 -3.80 3.72
N THR A 331 -1.60 -3.70 4.22
CA THR A 331 -0.67 -2.59 3.89
C THR A 331 0.31 -2.93 2.79
N ASN A 332 0.60 -4.21 2.61
CA ASN A 332 1.52 -4.68 1.58
C ASN A 332 1.17 -6.11 1.18
N VAL A 333 1.31 -6.42 -0.10
CA VAL A 333 1.23 -7.80 -0.61
C VAL A 333 2.38 -8.02 -1.58
N LYS A 334 3.17 -9.04 -1.32
CA LYS A 334 4.20 -9.52 -2.24
C LYS A 334 3.71 -10.82 -2.88
N HIS A 335 3.42 -10.78 -4.16
CA HIS A 335 3.09 -11.92 -5.00
C HIS A 335 4.38 -12.56 -5.50
N SER A 336 4.55 -13.85 -5.32
CA SER A 336 5.75 -14.59 -5.75
C SER A 336 5.36 -15.81 -6.58
N PHE A 337 5.85 -15.86 -7.80
CA PHE A 337 5.67 -16.95 -8.75
C PHE A 337 7.00 -17.63 -8.98
N GLN A 338 7.09 -18.91 -8.63
CA GLN A 338 8.28 -19.74 -8.83
C GLN A 338 7.83 -21.10 -9.35
N SER A 339 8.27 -21.48 -10.54
CA SER A 339 7.90 -22.74 -11.17
C SER A 339 6.37 -22.91 -11.22
N GLU A 340 5.82 -23.83 -10.45
CA GLU A 340 4.38 -24.13 -10.39
C GLU A 340 3.70 -23.60 -9.12
N ARG A 341 4.41 -22.79 -8.33
CA ARG A 341 3.92 -22.30 -7.04
C ARG A 341 3.70 -20.78 -7.09
N TYR A 342 2.50 -20.39 -6.68
CA TYR A 342 2.17 -19.00 -6.41
C TYR A 342 1.90 -18.82 -4.92
N THR A 343 2.66 -17.96 -4.28
CA THR A 343 2.49 -17.59 -2.86
C THR A 343 2.29 -16.09 -2.74
N GLN A 344 1.56 -15.71 -1.70
CA GLN A 344 1.31 -14.31 -1.38
C GLN A 344 1.77 -14.07 0.06
N HIS A 345 2.74 -13.18 0.23
CA HIS A 345 3.18 -12.67 1.53
C HIS A 345 2.50 -11.34 1.77
N PHE A 346 1.94 -11.14 2.95
CA PHE A 346 1.28 -9.88 3.25
C PHE A 346 1.77 -9.25 4.55
N ARG A 347 1.64 -7.92 4.62
CA ARG A 347 1.66 -7.17 5.87
C ARG A 347 0.29 -6.54 6.06
N ALA A 348 -0.14 -6.51 7.31
CA ALA A 348 -1.44 -5.98 7.67
C ALA A 348 -1.35 -5.22 8.99
N ARG A 349 -2.33 -4.36 9.23
CA ARG A 349 -2.45 -3.62 10.48
C ARG A 349 -3.91 -3.55 10.92
N ARG A 350 -4.12 -3.31 12.22
CA ARG A 350 -5.45 -3.21 12.81
C ARG A 350 -5.46 -2.18 13.92
N ASN A 351 -6.52 -1.37 13.95
CA ASN A 351 -6.69 -0.27 14.89
C ASN A 351 -7.55 -0.62 16.13
N ALA A 352 -7.86 -1.88 16.33
CA ALA A 352 -8.67 -2.34 17.48
C ALA A 352 -8.31 -3.77 17.89
N LEU A 353 -8.69 -4.17 19.09
CA LEU A 353 -8.54 -5.52 19.62
C LEU A 353 -9.84 -6.31 19.48
N ALA A 354 -9.71 -7.63 19.48
CA ALA A 354 -10.80 -8.60 19.41
C ALA A 354 -11.78 -8.39 18.24
N PRO A 355 -12.46 -9.41 17.73
CA PRO A 355 -13.40 -9.29 16.64
C PRO A 355 -14.55 -8.33 16.98
N SER A 356 -15.05 -7.61 15.98
CA SER A 356 -16.24 -6.76 16.13
C SER A 356 -17.53 -7.56 16.31
N GLY A 357 -17.54 -8.80 15.82
CA GLY A 357 -18.69 -9.67 15.74
C GLY A 357 -19.50 -9.54 14.44
N SER A 358 -19.06 -8.66 13.53
CA SER A 358 -19.66 -8.49 12.21
C SER A 358 -18.87 -9.17 11.08
N GLU A 359 -17.74 -9.79 11.42
CA GLU A 359 -16.88 -10.46 10.45
C GLU A 359 -17.59 -11.68 9.86
N ASP A 360 -17.59 -11.81 8.52
CA ASP A 360 -18.02 -13.03 7.84
C ASP A 360 -16.85 -14.01 7.74
N PHE A 361 -16.95 -15.10 8.47
CA PHE A 361 -16.00 -16.21 8.46
C PHE A 361 -16.54 -17.47 7.76
N GLY A 362 -17.57 -17.32 6.91
CA GLY A 362 -18.03 -18.40 6.02
C GLY A 362 -18.76 -19.55 6.71
N GLY A 363 -19.59 -19.30 7.74
CA GLY A 363 -20.45 -20.31 8.35
C GLY A 363 -20.51 -20.26 9.88
N ALA A 364 -21.40 -21.09 10.47
CA ALA A 364 -21.66 -21.16 11.92
C ALA A 364 -20.53 -21.86 12.74
N GLY A 365 -19.27 -21.59 12.41
CA GLY A 365 -18.10 -22.13 13.10
C GLY A 365 -17.57 -21.19 14.19
N SER A 366 -16.95 -21.78 15.23
CA SER A 366 -16.27 -21.03 16.28
C SER A 366 -15.21 -20.09 15.69
N LEU A 367 -15.12 -18.84 16.20
CA LEU A 367 -14.10 -17.86 15.84
C LEU A 367 -12.70 -18.24 16.36
N PHE A 368 -12.61 -19.19 17.30
CA PHE A 368 -11.42 -19.54 18.08
C PHE A 368 -11.12 -21.03 18.00
#